data_377c13514699ddd64fc214beb00a9329
#
_entry.id   377c13514699ddd64fc214beb00a9329
#
_cell.length_a   1.000
_cell.length_b   1.000
_cell.length_c   1.000
_cell.angle_alpha   90.00
_cell.angle_beta   90.00
_cell.angle_gamma   90.00
#
_symmetry.space_group_name_H-M   'P 1'
#
loop_
_entity.id
_entity.type
_entity.pdbx_description
1 polymer ?
#
loop_
_entity_poly.entity_id
_entity_poly.type
_entity_poly.pdbx_seq_one_letter_code
_entity_poly.pdbx_strand_id
1 'polypeptide(L)'
;MLDGYRKVDPATRKKLPVHSDVPELLVETAYQHGRTQRQRATADLTMIAFYYLLRVGEYTVKGSRNNTKQTVQFKYEDVTFFKKNNRGELRCLPRDAPAHLISSADGATLKLDNQKNGWKGVCVYHESNGEAWHCPVRALARRHIHLRENGADTKTFLSAYYDDKGQRGDITNEDVSKALKAAATVLEYPTMKGIPI
;
A
#
# COMPACT_ATOMS: atom_id res chain seq x y z
N MET A 1 -27.84 -33.33 -26.61
CA MET A 1 -26.99 -33.59 -25.43
C MET A 1 -25.67 -32.89 -25.65
N LEU A 2 -25.45 -31.78 -24.94
CA LEU A 2 -24.17 -31.07 -24.94
C LEU A 2 -23.35 -31.69 -23.81
N ASP A 3 -22.46 -32.61 -24.13
CA ASP A 3 -21.44 -33.07 -23.18
C ASP A 3 -20.55 -31.91 -22.85
N GLY A 4 -20.73 -31.43 -21.60
CA GLY A 4 -19.93 -30.35 -21.07
C GLY A 4 -18.47 -30.73 -21.13
N TYR A 5 -17.66 -29.87 -21.76
CA TYR A 5 -16.22 -29.91 -21.64
C TYR A 5 -15.85 -29.91 -20.15
N ARG A 6 -15.57 -31.07 -19.60
CA ARG A 6 -14.78 -31.14 -18.36
C ARG A 6 -13.37 -30.69 -18.74
N LYS A 7 -13.13 -29.40 -18.60
CA LYS A 7 -11.76 -28.89 -18.52
C LYS A 7 -11.12 -29.61 -17.37
N VAL A 8 -10.19 -30.50 -17.65
CA VAL A 8 -9.23 -31.00 -16.68
C VAL A 8 -8.24 -29.83 -16.46
N ASP A 9 -8.72 -28.79 -15.82
CA ASP A 9 -7.82 -27.72 -15.37
C ASP A 9 -6.88 -28.35 -14.35
N PRO A 10 -5.55 -28.20 -14.52
CA PRO A 10 -4.61 -28.67 -13.51
C PRO A 10 -5.01 -28.02 -12.18
N ALA A 11 -4.97 -28.81 -11.11
CA ALA A 11 -5.38 -28.38 -9.78
C ALA A 11 -4.81 -26.99 -9.50
N THR A 12 -5.69 -25.98 -9.39
CA THR A 12 -5.30 -24.60 -9.13
C THR A 12 -4.53 -24.60 -7.81
N ARG A 13 -3.23 -24.31 -7.86
CA ARG A 13 -2.44 -24.15 -6.66
C ARG A 13 -3.05 -23.01 -5.86
N LYS A 14 -3.68 -23.33 -4.74
CA LYS A 14 -4.27 -22.33 -3.84
C LYS A 14 -3.18 -21.35 -3.43
N LYS A 15 -3.39 -20.08 -3.71
CA LYS A 15 -2.53 -19.02 -3.15
C LYS A 15 -2.75 -18.98 -1.65
N LEU A 16 -1.67 -19.03 -0.87
CA LEU A 16 -1.77 -18.86 0.57
C LEU A 16 -2.05 -17.38 0.87
N PRO A 17 -2.88 -17.08 1.89
CA PRO A 17 -3.08 -15.71 2.32
C PRO A 17 -1.78 -15.14 2.90
N VAL A 18 -1.58 -13.84 2.71
CA VAL A 18 -0.51 -13.11 3.40
C VAL A 18 -0.99 -12.88 4.85
N HIS A 19 -0.20 -13.26 5.83
CA HIS A 19 -0.47 -13.00 7.24
C HIS A 19 0.02 -11.60 7.63
N SER A 20 -0.51 -11.02 8.72
CA SER A 20 -0.20 -9.65 9.18
C SER A 20 1.26 -9.45 9.58
N ASP A 21 1.92 -10.50 10.06
CA ASP A 21 3.34 -10.49 10.43
C ASP A 21 4.28 -10.19 9.25
N VAL A 22 3.85 -10.48 8.00
CA VAL A 22 4.63 -10.15 6.80
C VAL A 22 4.77 -8.64 6.60
N PRO A 23 3.69 -7.83 6.47
CA PRO A 23 3.82 -6.39 6.38
C PRO A 23 4.41 -5.78 7.66
N GLU A 24 4.18 -6.34 8.83
CA GLU A 24 4.77 -5.91 10.09
C GLU A 24 6.30 -6.04 10.06
N LEU A 25 6.83 -7.22 9.74
CA LEU A 25 8.27 -7.45 9.58
C LEU A 25 8.90 -6.51 8.56
N LEU A 26 8.22 -6.27 7.43
CA LEU A 26 8.72 -5.35 6.41
C LEU A 26 8.87 -3.92 6.93
N VAL A 27 7.88 -3.41 7.67
CA VAL A 27 7.92 -2.07 8.25
C VAL A 27 9.00 -1.99 9.33
N GLU A 28 9.05 -2.93 10.26
CA GLU A 28 10.09 -2.98 11.29
C GLU A 28 11.50 -2.97 10.68
N THR A 29 11.74 -3.86 9.71
CA THR A 29 13.03 -3.94 9.04
C THR A 29 13.38 -2.64 8.30
N ALA A 30 12.40 -2.01 7.64
CA ALA A 30 12.63 -0.81 6.84
C ALA A 30 12.97 0.42 7.70
N TYR A 31 12.40 0.52 8.90
CA TYR A 31 12.56 1.70 9.73
C TYR A 31 13.57 1.56 10.87
N GLN A 32 13.74 0.37 11.43
CA GLN A 32 14.73 0.16 12.50
C GLN A 32 16.18 0.09 12.00
N HIS A 33 16.41 -0.37 10.78
CA HIS A 33 17.76 -0.63 10.26
C HIS A 33 18.23 0.39 9.21
N GLY A 34 17.64 1.57 9.14
CA GLY A 34 18.14 2.66 8.27
C GLY A 34 18.15 2.32 6.78
N ARG A 35 17.18 1.57 6.31
CA ARG A 35 17.04 1.16 4.92
C ARG A 35 16.75 2.34 3.98
N THR A 36 16.90 2.10 2.68
CA THR A 36 16.65 3.10 1.64
C THR A 36 15.19 3.57 1.59
N GLN A 37 14.95 4.75 1.04
CA GLN A 37 13.58 5.28 0.83
C GLN A 37 12.72 4.35 -0.01
N ARG A 38 13.32 3.63 -1.00
CA ARG A 38 12.61 2.59 -1.75
C ARG A 38 12.09 1.46 -0.87
N GLN A 39 12.90 0.97 0.07
CA GLN A 39 12.51 -0.09 1.00
C GLN A 39 11.43 0.38 1.96
N ARG A 40 11.55 1.61 2.50
CA ARG A 40 10.52 2.23 3.35
C ARG A 40 9.20 2.38 2.62
N ALA A 41 9.24 2.91 1.39
CA ALA A 41 8.05 3.04 0.55
C ALA A 41 7.40 1.68 0.25
N THR A 42 8.19 0.64 -0.06
CA THR A 42 7.68 -0.71 -0.31
C THR A 42 6.99 -1.27 0.93
N ALA A 43 7.59 -1.11 2.11
CA ALA A 43 7.02 -1.59 3.36
C ALA A 43 5.71 -0.88 3.71
N ASP A 44 5.67 0.47 3.63
CA ASP A 44 4.46 1.24 3.88
C ASP A 44 3.34 0.89 2.90
N LEU A 45 3.64 0.78 1.61
CA LEU A 45 2.66 0.40 0.60
C LEU A 45 2.12 -1.02 0.82
N THR A 46 2.96 -1.95 1.28
CA THR A 46 2.53 -3.31 1.61
C THR A 46 1.60 -3.32 2.82
N MET A 47 1.89 -2.51 3.85
CA MET A 47 1.03 -2.32 5.02
C MET A 47 -0.33 -1.73 4.62
N ILE A 48 -0.32 -0.67 3.81
CA ILE A 48 -1.54 -0.04 3.27
C ILE A 48 -2.34 -1.06 2.48
N ALA A 49 -1.69 -1.77 1.55
CA ALA A 49 -2.36 -2.74 0.69
C ALA A 49 -3.00 -3.89 1.47
N PHE A 50 -2.35 -4.35 2.54
CA PHE A 50 -2.87 -5.42 3.39
C PHE A 50 -4.19 -5.00 4.07
N TYR A 51 -4.21 -3.85 4.72
CA TYR A 51 -5.40 -3.39 5.46
C TYR A 51 -6.51 -2.85 4.56
N TYR A 52 -6.17 -2.16 3.47
CA TYR A 52 -7.15 -1.63 2.51
C TYR A 52 -7.55 -2.67 1.44
N LEU A 53 -7.03 -3.91 1.52
CA LEU A 53 -7.31 -5.03 0.61
C LEU A 53 -7.05 -4.68 -0.86
N LEU A 54 -5.95 -3.99 -1.12
CA LEU A 54 -5.60 -3.49 -2.44
C LEU A 54 -4.95 -4.59 -3.31
N ARG A 55 -5.27 -4.56 -4.60
CA ARG A 55 -4.54 -5.35 -5.59
C ARG A 55 -3.20 -4.67 -5.91
N VAL A 56 -2.17 -5.47 -6.17
CA VAL A 56 -0.81 -4.94 -6.43
C VAL A 56 -0.77 -3.86 -7.50
N GLY A 57 -1.56 -3.96 -8.57
CA GLY A 57 -1.62 -2.93 -9.62
C GLY A 57 -2.33 -1.63 -9.23
N GLU A 58 -2.92 -1.54 -8.03
CA GLU A 58 -3.60 -0.33 -7.53
C GLU A 58 -2.64 0.59 -6.76
N TYR A 59 -1.54 0.04 -6.27
CA TYR A 59 -0.57 0.79 -5.47
C TYR A 59 0.88 0.68 -5.97
N THR A 60 1.11 0.05 -7.13
CA THR A 60 2.44 -0.07 -7.76
C THR A 60 2.41 0.34 -9.21
N VAL A 61 3.54 0.81 -9.73
CA VAL A 61 3.70 1.08 -11.15
C VAL A 61 3.89 -0.24 -11.91
N LYS A 62 3.20 -0.38 -13.03
CA LYS A 62 3.42 -1.51 -13.94
C LYS A 62 4.75 -1.33 -14.65
N GLY A 63 5.60 -2.34 -14.61
CA GLY A 63 6.74 -2.44 -15.53
C GLY A 63 6.25 -2.41 -16.98
N SER A 64 7.09 -1.94 -17.89
CA SER A 64 6.87 -1.50 -19.27
C SER A 64 6.15 -2.46 -20.26
N ARG A 65 5.44 -3.48 -19.85
CA ARG A 65 4.80 -4.44 -20.77
C ARG A 65 3.30 -4.54 -20.59
N ASN A 66 2.59 -4.09 -21.65
CA ASN A 66 1.17 -4.28 -21.96
C ASN A 66 0.15 -3.34 -21.29
N ASN A 67 -0.21 -2.33 -22.07
CA ASN A 67 -1.37 -1.44 -21.97
C ASN A 67 -2.71 -2.17 -22.14
N THR A 68 -3.15 -2.96 -21.18
CA THR A 68 -4.51 -3.47 -21.20
C THR A 68 -5.27 -3.05 -19.95
N LYS A 69 -6.32 -2.25 -20.16
CA LYS A 69 -7.32 -1.73 -19.21
C LYS A 69 -6.74 -1.37 -17.84
N GLN A 70 -6.39 -0.11 -17.72
CA GLN A 70 -5.64 0.47 -16.61
C GLN A 70 -6.47 0.47 -15.32
N THR A 71 -6.01 -0.26 -14.33
CA THR A 71 -6.30 0.04 -12.94
C THR A 71 -5.64 1.38 -12.64
N VAL A 72 -6.41 2.38 -12.21
CA VAL A 72 -5.86 3.68 -11.81
C VAL A 72 -5.19 3.50 -10.45
N GLN A 73 -3.93 3.93 -10.38
CA GLN A 73 -3.17 3.88 -9.13
C GLN A 73 -3.62 5.00 -8.20
N PHE A 74 -3.51 4.74 -6.91
CA PHE A 74 -3.78 5.76 -5.89
C PHE A 74 -2.79 6.90 -5.96
N LYS A 75 -3.32 8.10 -5.83
CA LYS A 75 -2.57 9.34 -5.84
C LYS A 75 -2.48 9.94 -4.44
N TYR A 76 -1.56 10.86 -4.28
CA TYR A 76 -1.42 11.66 -3.08
C TYR A 76 -2.73 12.36 -2.66
N GLU A 77 -3.53 12.83 -3.63
CA GLU A 77 -4.82 13.47 -3.39
C GLU A 77 -5.93 12.54 -2.91
N ASP A 78 -5.79 11.23 -3.05
CA ASP A 78 -6.80 10.24 -2.67
C ASP A 78 -6.79 9.93 -1.17
N VAL A 79 -5.83 10.48 -0.42
CA VAL A 79 -5.69 10.27 1.03
C VAL A 79 -6.25 11.45 1.79
N THR A 80 -7.08 11.18 2.80
CA THR A 80 -7.57 12.18 3.74
C THR A 80 -7.36 11.71 5.16
N PHE A 81 -6.83 12.58 6.04
CA PHE A 81 -6.58 12.29 7.44
C PHE A 81 -7.60 12.96 8.34
N PHE A 82 -7.84 12.34 9.49
CA PHE A 82 -8.80 12.82 10.48
C PHE A 82 -8.18 12.85 11.88
N LYS A 83 -8.58 13.84 12.65
CA LYS A 83 -8.21 13.98 14.07
C LYS A 83 -9.47 14.12 14.92
N LYS A 84 -9.52 13.43 16.05
CA LYS A 84 -10.60 13.60 17.02
C LYS A 84 -10.39 14.92 17.77
N ASN A 85 -11.46 15.69 17.90
CA ASN A 85 -11.47 16.85 18.75
C ASN A 85 -11.71 16.44 20.23
N ASN A 86 -11.73 17.42 21.15
CA ASN A 86 -11.96 17.17 22.58
C ASN A 86 -13.32 16.54 22.90
N ARG A 87 -14.25 16.52 21.94
CA ARG A 87 -15.57 15.87 22.05
C ARG A 87 -15.60 14.48 21.42
N GLY A 88 -14.46 14.00 20.91
CA GLY A 88 -14.37 12.71 20.21
C GLY A 88 -14.87 12.73 18.75
N GLU A 89 -15.26 13.90 18.21
CA GLU A 89 -15.72 14.02 16.84
C GLU A 89 -14.54 14.04 15.87
N LEU A 90 -14.62 13.27 14.80
CA LEU A 90 -13.60 13.27 13.74
C LEU A 90 -13.68 14.57 12.94
N ARG A 91 -12.54 15.25 12.81
CA ARG A 91 -12.35 16.43 11.97
C ARG A 91 -11.33 16.11 10.90
N CYS A 92 -11.67 16.48 9.66
CA CYS A 92 -10.76 16.35 8.55
C CYS A 92 -9.55 17.29 8.76
N LEU A 93 -8.34 16.76 8.61
CA LEU A 93 -7.13 17.56 8.60
C LEU A 93 -6.92 18.15 7.20
N PRO A 94 -6.52 19.43 7.10
CA PRO A 94 -6.05 20.01 5.84
C PRO A 94 -4.87 19.18 5.28
N ARG A 95 -4.74 19.13 3.96
CA ARG A 95 -3.65 18.38 3.33
C ARG A 95 -2.27 18.92 3.69
N ASP A 96 -2.18 20.22 3.92
CA ASP A 96 -0.98 20.95 4.35
C ASP A 96 -0.82 21.02 5.87
N ALA A 97 -1.65 20.31 6.63
CA ALA A 97 -1.52 20.25 8.09
C ALA A 97 -0.10 19.89 8.51
N PRO A 98 0.42 20.41 9.62
CA PRO A 98 1.75 20.10 10.11
C PRO A 98 2.02 18.61 10.19
N ALA A 99 3.26 18.18 9.88
CA ALA A 99 3.65 16.77 9.82
C ALA A 99 3.30 16.01 11.12
N HIS A 100 3.47 16.65 12.29
CA HIS A 100 3.15 16.02 13.57
C HIS A 100 1.65 15.74 13.74
N LEU A 101 0.75 16.57 13.17
CA LEU A 101 -0.69 16.31 13.16
C LEU A 101 -1.05 15.17 12.23
N ILE A 102 -0.48 15.13 11.03
CA ILE A 102 -0.67 14.02 10.08
C ILE A 102 -0.13 12.71 10.70
N SER A 103 1.07 12.73 11.27
CA SER A 103 1.67 11.54 11.93
C SER A 103 0.87 11.05 13.13
N SER A 104 0.12 11.92 13.82
CA SER A 104 -0.71 11.58 14.96
C SER A 104 -2.19 11.46 14.62
N ALA A 105 -2.57 11.39 13.33
CA ALA A 105 -3.96 11.27 12.91
C ALA A 105 -4.65 10.06 13.56
N ASP A 106 -5.92 10.23 13.93
CA ASP A 106 -6.71 9.17 14.55
C ASP A 106 -7.36 8.26 13.51
N GLY A 107 -7.45 8.71 12.26
CA GLY A 107 -7.94 7.90 11.15
C GLY A 107 -7.53 8.45 9.80
N ALA A 108 -7.68 7.63 8.76
CA ALA A 108 -7.46 8.02 7.38
C ALA A 108 -8.43 7.33 6.43
N THR A 109 -8.79 8.01 5.35
CA THR A 109 -9.49 7.42 4.22
C THR A 109 -8.58 7.33 3.01
N LEU A 110 -8.81 6.28 2.22
CA LEU A 110 -8.30 6.12 0.88
C LEU A 110 -9.48 6.11 -0.09
N LYS A 111 -9.50 7.03 -1.06
CA LYS A 111 -10.56 7.16 -2.03
C LYS A 111 -10.33 6.24 -3.22
N LEU A 112 -11.33 5.44 -3.54
CA LEU A 112 -11.32 4.47 -4.63
C LEU A 112 -11.94 5.10 -5.89
N ASP A 113 -11.13 5.56 -6.84
CA ASP A 113 -11.66 6.24 -8.03
C ASP A 113 -11.97 5.32 -9.20
N ASN A 114 -11.34 4.15 -9.30
CA ASN A 114 -11.57 3.25 -10.44
C ASN A 114 -11.22 1.81 -10.12
N GLN A 115 -12.00 1.20 -9.26
CA GLN A 115 -11.86 -0.22 -8.96
C GLN A 115 -12.47 -1.07 -10.08
N LYS A 116 -11.87 -2.24 -10.33
CA LYS A 116 -12.35 -3.23 -11.31
C LYS A 116 -13.84 -3.59 -11.11
N ASN A 117 -14.38 -3.39 -9.92
CA ASN A 117 -15.75 -3.68 -9.53
C ASN A 117 -16.73 -2.52 -9.79
N GLY A 118 -16.30 -1.45 -10.49
CA GLY A 118 -17.17 -0.32 -10.83
C GLY A 118 -17.41 0.68 -9.69
N TRP A 119 -16.79 0.51 -8.55
CA TRP A 119 -16.92 1.43 -7.42
C TRP A 119 -16.11 2.70 -7.69
N LYS A 120 -16.81 3.83 -7.79
CA LYS A 120 -16.19 5.14 -8.01
C LYS A 120 -16.49 6.05 -6.83
N GLY A 121 -15.47 6.76 -6.33
CA GLY A 121 -15.61 7.74 -5.27
C GLY A 121 -15.88 7.18 -3.88
N VAL A 122 -15.80 5.86 -3.70
CA VAL A 122 -15.95 5.23 -2.38
C VAL A 122 -14.69 5.48 -1.56
N CYS A 123 -14.85 5.95 -0.32
CA CYS A 123 -13.76 6.11 0.62
C CYS A 123 -13.75 4.95 1.61
N VAL A 124 -12.63 4.26 1.71
CA VAL A 124 -12.41 3.24 2.75
C VAL A 124 -11.71 3.92 3.92
N TYR A 125 -12.31 3.85 5.10
CA TYR A 125 -11.79 4.44 6.34
C TYR A 125 -11.12 3.37 7.21
N HIS A 126 -9.98 3.72 7.77
CA HIS A 126 -9.34 2.99 8.86
C HIS A 126 -9.05 3.91 10.03
N GLU A 127 -9.31 3.41 11.24
CA GLU A 127 -8.90 4.06 12.48
C GLU A 127 -7.45 3.66 12.82
N SER A 128 -6.73 4.58 13.44
CA SER A 128 -5.41 4.28 13.97
C SER A 128 -5.53 3.34 15.16
N ASN A 129 -4.73 2.29 15.17
CA ASN A 129 -4.62 1.37 16.30
C ASN A 129 -3.65 1.87 17.40
N GLY A 130 -3.06 3.06 17.23
CA GLY A 130 -2.09 3.63 18.15
C GLY A 130 -0.64 3.17 17.93
N GLU A 131 -0.42 2.08 17.21
CA GLU A 131 0.91 1.54 16.96
C GLU A 131 1.70 2.42 15.98
N ALA A 132 2.98 2.66 16.29
CA ALA A 132 3.82 3.53 15.47
C ALA A 132 4.14 2.90 14.09
N TRP A 133 4.33 1.59 14.06
CA TRP A 133 4.81 0.86 12.89
C TRP A 133 3.73 0.02 12.22
N HIS A 134 2.95 -0.72 13.00
CA HIS A 134 1.97 -1.70 12.52
C HIS A 134 0.56 -1.08 12.33
N CYS A 135 0.50 0.11 11.74
CA CYS A 135 -0.73 0.86 11.56
C CYS A 135 -0.86 1.37 10.13
N PRO A 136 -1.96 1.07 9.41
CA PRO A 136 -2.17 1.55 8.05
C PRO A 136 -2.28 3.07 7.97
N VAL A 137 -2.85 3.71 9.00
CA VAL A 137 -2.96 5.17 9.08
C VAL A 137 -1.57 5.80 9.20
N ARG A 138 -0.68 5.20 10.00
CA ARG A 138 0.71 5.66 10.14
C ARG A 138 1.50 5.43 8.84
N ALA A 139 1.30 4.31 8.17
CA ALA A 139 1.91 4.03 6.88
C ALA A 139 1.48 5.07 5.82
N LEU A 140 0.19 5.38 5.72
CA LEU A 140 -0.31 6.47 4.86
C LEU A 140 0.29 7.82 5.25
N ALA A 141 0.39 8.12 6.56
CA ALA A 141 0.97 9.37 7.04
C ALA A 141 2.45 9.50 6.63
N ARG A 142 3.25 8.46 6.80
CA ARG A 142 4.66 8.44 6.37
C ARG A 142 4.79 8.66 4.86
N ARG A 143 3.95 8.00 4.05
CA ARG A 143 3.93 8.20 2.58
C ARG A 143 3.54 9.63 2.23
N HIS A 144 2.47 10.16 2.84
CA HIS A 144 2.00 11.52 2.62
C HIS A 144 3.06 12.57 2.96
N ILE A 145 3.69 12.45 4.12
CA ILE A 145 4.73 13.37 4.59
C ILE A 145 5.94 13.31 3.65
N HIS A 146 6.42 12.10 3.32
CA HIS A 146 7.55 11.94 2.40
C HIS A 146 7.30 12.60 1.03
N LEU A 147 6.13 12.38 0.44
CA LEU A 147 5.79 13.00 -0.85
C LEU A 147 5.73 14.51 -0.76
N ARG A 148 5.10 15.05 0.29
CA ARG A 148 4.99 16.49 0.51
C ARG A 148 6.34 17.16 0.72
N GLU A 149 7.20 16.59 1.56
CA GLU A 149 8.53 17.14 1.85
C GLU A 149 9.45 17.16 0.64
N ASN A 150 9.17 16.31 -0.34
CA ASN A 150 9.88 16.29 -1.63
C ASN A 150 9.15 17.07 -2.75
N GLY A 151 8.16 17.91 -2.40
CA GLY A 151 7.49 18.79 -3.36
C GLY A 151 6.58 18.06 -4.37
N ALA A 152 6.10 16.87 -4.04
CA ALA A 152 5.19 16.13 -4.90
C ALA A 152 3.86 16.89 -5.09
N ASP A 153 3.36 16.91 -6.31
CA ASP A 153 2.03 17.44 -6.61
C ASP A 153 0.93 16.45 -6.17
N THR A 154 -0.31 16.94 -6.13
CA THR A 154 -1.46 16.17 -5.65
C THR A 154 -1.77 14.94 -6.51
N LYS A 155 -1.35 14.93 -7.78
CA LYS A 155 -1.55 13.84 -8.73
C LYS A 155 -0.41 12.83 -8.74
N THR A 156 0.63 13.05 -7.94
CA THR A 156 1.72 12.11 -7.78
C THR A 156 1.20 10.80 -7.19
N PHE A 157 1.61 9.66 -7.75
CA PHE A 157 1.19 8.36 -7.24
C PHE A 157 1.78 8.08 -5.86
N LEU A 158 1.03 7.37 -5.01
CA LEU A 158 1.51 6.93 -3.70
C LEU A 158 2.72 6.00 -3.80
N SER A 159 2.91 5.34 -4.96
CA SER A 159 4.08 4.51 -5.26
C SER A 159 5.37 5.30 -5.43
N ALA A 160 5.31 6.61 -5.67
CA ALA A 160 6.50 7.42 -5.87
C ALA A 160 7.31 7.54 -4.58
N TYR A 161 8.63 7.52 -4.70
CA TYR A 161 9.56 7.84 -3.61
C TYR A 161 10.67 8.74 -4.14
N TYR A 162 11.35 9.42 -3.23
CA TYR A 162 12.52 10.22 -3.53
C TYR A 162 13.67 9.66 -2.70
N ASP A 163 14.80 9.41 -3.33
CA ASP A 163 15.99 8.94 -2.64
C ASP A 163 16.72 10.08 -1.90
N ASP A 164 17.81 9.75 -1.21
CA ASP A 164 18.59 10.72 -0.43
C ASP A 164 19.28 11.80 -1.32
N LYS A 165 19.25 11.62 -2.65
CA LYS A 165 19.71 12.60 -3.64
C LYS A 165 18.56 13.41 -4.26
N GLY A 166 17.33 13.19 -3.80
CA GLY A 166 16.12 13.80 -4.34
C GLY A 166 15.68 13.23 -5.69
N GLN A 167 16.24 12.08 -6.13
CA GLN A 167 15.84 11.45 -7.38
C GLN A 167 14.55 10.66 -7.16
N ARG A 168 13.56 10.93 -8.02
CA ARG A 168 12.28 10.23 -8.00
C ARG A 168 12.41 8.83 -8.57
N GLY A 169 11.84 7.87 -7.87
CA GLY A 169 11.56 6.53 -8.36
C GLY A 169 10.12 6.14 -8.04
N ASP A 170 9.68 5.01 -8.56
CA ASP A 170 8.36 4.45 -8.30
C ASP A 170 8.48 2.98 -7.89
N ILE A 171 7.67 2.55 -6.94
CA ILE A 171 7.61 1.16 -6.49
C ILE A 171 6.87 0.32 -7.52
N THR A 172 7.52 -0.76 -7.95
CA THR A 172 6.99 -1.71 -8.91
C THR A 172 6.37 -2.93 -8.23
N ASN A 173 5.58 -3.70 -8.97
CA ASN A 173 5.07 -4.99 -8.50
C ASN A 173 6.20 -6.00 -8.19
N GLU A 174 7.34 -5.90 -8.87
CA GLU A 174 8.51 -6.72 -8.61
C GLU A 174 9.16 -6.41 -7.26
N ASP A 175 9.19 -5.12 -6.87
CA ASP A 175 9.69 -4.70 -5.57
C ASP A 175 8.89 -5.30 -4.43
N VAL A 176 7.56 -5.19 -4.53
CA VAL A 176 6.64 -5.78 -3.57
C VAL A 176 6.79 -7.30 -3.52
N SER A 177 6.84 -7.94 -4.69
CA SER A 177 7.00 -9.40 -4.78
C SER A 177 8.28 -9.89 -4.14
N LYS A 178 9.41 -9.20 -4.39
CA LYS A 178 10.71 -9.52 -3.78
C LYS A 178 10.65 -9.34 -2.27
N ALA A 179 10.08 -8.23 -1.80
CA ALA A 179 9.96 -7.95 -0.38
C ALA A 179 9.09 -8.99 0.35
N LEU A 180 7.91 -9.34 -0.20
CA LEU A 180 7.04 -10.37 0.37
C LEU A 180 7.71 -11.74 0.42
N LYS A 181 8.44 -12.15 -0.62
CA LYS A 181 9.18 -13.41 -0.64
C LYS A 181 10.30 -13.44 0.39
N ALA A 182 11.04 -12.34 0.53
CA ALA A 182 12.10 -12.24 1.52
C ALA A 182 11.55 -12.32 2.94
N ALA A 183 10.46 -11.60 3.24
CA ALA A 183 9.80 -11.67 4.54
C ALA A 183 9.23 -13.06 4.84
N ALA A 184 8.58 -13.71 3.87
CA ALA A 184 8.07 -15.07 4.02
C ALA A 184 9.20 -16.08 4.31
N THR A 185 10.39 -15.88 3.74
CA THR A 185 11.57 -16.72 4.03
C THR A 185 12.06 -16.52 5.46
N VAL A 186 12.12 -15.27 5.94
CA VAL A 186 12.52 -14.95 7.31
C VAL A 186 11.54 -15.50 8.34
N LEU A 187 10.24 -15.47 8.01
CA LEU A 187 9.17 -16.01 8.86
C LEU A 187 8.96 -17.52 8.71
N GLU A 188 9.85 -18.21 8.00
CA GLU A 188 9.82 -19.65 7.77
C GLU A 188 8.50 -20.18 7.18
N TYR A 189 7.79 -19.34 6.45
CA TYR A 189 6.61 -19.78 5.72
C TYR A 189 6.98 -20.84 4.67
N PRO A 190 6.12 -21.88 4.47
CA PRO A 190 6.38 -22.91 3.47
C PRO A 190 6.68 -22.25 2.12
N THR A 191 7.85 -22.59 1.57
CA THR A 191 8.31 -22.00 0.30
C THR A 191 7.27 -22.21 -0.77
N MET A 192 6.61 -21.13 -1.14
CA MET A 192 5.70 -21.08 -2.26
C MET A 192 6.51 -21.20 -3.57
N LYS A 193 6.98 -22.39 -3.91
CA LYS A 193 7.50 -22.66 -5.24
C LYS A 193 6.34 -22.48 -6.22
N GLY A 194 6.34 -21.35 -6.92
CA GLY A 194 5.46 -21.07 -8.05
C GLY A 194 4.21 -20.26 -7.77
N ILE A 195 4.32 -19.12 -7.08
CA ILE A 195 3.29 -18.08 -7.16
C ILE A 195 3.64 -17.19 -8.34
N PRO A 196 2.91 -17.25 -9.45
CA PRO A 196 2.81 -16.11 -10.37
C PRO A 196 1.95 -15.07 -9.65
N ILE A 197 2.50 -13.92 -9.42
CA ILE A 197 1.80 -12.73 -8.92
C ILE A 197 1.10 -12.06 -10.08
#